data_829de29603a24516f6700c1932a9cfec
#
_entry.id   829de29603a24516f6700c1932a9cfec
#
_cell.length_a   1.000
_cell.length_b   1.000
_cell.length_c   1.000
_cell.angle_alpha   90.00
_cell.angle_beta   90.00
_cell.angle_gamma   90.00
#
_symmetry.space_group_name_H-M   'P 1'
#
loop_
_entity.id
_entity.type
_entity.pdbx_description
1 polymer ?
#
loop_
_entity_poly.entity_id
_entity_poly.type
_entity_poly.pdbx_seq_one_letter_code
_entity_poly.pdbx_strand_id
1 'polypeptide(L)'
;THCIRKSVLKELVLADLQRVTSYVKEHEQEFIETANECSAKAVQKTLTQQRKELDKAQNRINELNILFRKLYEDNALGKLSDEQFAFLTSGYDEEKKTLTRRIAELSQEIDNATERSADVKRFVALVRRYTAIEELTYENVHEFIDRILIHELDKETNTRKIEIFYSFVGRVDTGDKPTESISYFRQIGADVKSYAI
;
A
#
# COMPACT_ATOMS: atom_id res chain seq x y z
N THR A 1 -27.31 19.67 13.49
CA THR A 1 -25.87 19.85 13.82
C THR A 1 -25.30 18.48 14.19
N HIS A 2 -24.44 17.96 13.34
CA HIS A 2 -23.91 16.59 13.48
C HIS A 2 -22.61 16.60 14.28
N CYS A 3 -22.67 16.83 15.60
CA CYS A 3 -21.48 16.82 16.44
C CYS A 3 -21.37 15.51 17.22
N ILE A 4 -20.19 14.87 17.16
CA ILE A 4 -19.79 13.85 18.13
C ILE A 4 -19.13 14.57 19.32
N ARG A 5 -19.39 14.11 20.55
CA ARG A 5 -18.72 14.68 21.72
C ARG A 5 -17.22 14.34 21.69
N LYS A 6 -16.38 15.32 21.94
CA LYS A 6 -14.92 15.16 21.92
C LYS A 6 -14.45 14.05 22.87
N SER A 7 -15.07 13.90 24.04
CA SER A 7 -14.73 12.84 25.02
C SER A 7 -14.99 11.45 24.44
N VAL A 8 -16.14 11.26 23.80
CA VAL A 8 -16.53 9.97 23.19
C VAL A 8 -15.57 9.62 22.03
N LEU A 9 -15.27 10.59 21.15
CA LEU A 9 -14.31 10.35 20.08
C LEU A 9 -12.93 9.97 20.62
N LYS A 10 -12.47 10.64 21.69
CA LYS A 10 -11.18 10.30 22.33
C LYS A 10 -11.18 8.87 22.90
N GLU A 11 -12.25 8.49 23.60
CA GLU A 11 -12.36 7.13 24.17
C GLU A 11 -12.37 6.06 23.07
N LEU A 12 -13.10 6.29 21.97
CA LEU A 12 -13.17 5.37 20.84
C LEU A 12 -11.82 5.23 20.13
N VAL A 13 -11.16 6.34 19.87
CA VAL A 13 -9.85 6.34 19.22
C VAL A 13 -8.79 5.66 20.10
N LEU A 14 -8.84 5.89 21.42
CA LEU A 14 -7.94 5.24 22.36
C LEU A 14 -8.17 3.72 22.39
N ALA A 15 -9.42 3.29 22.49
CA ALA A 15 -9.76 1.86 22.52
C ALA A 15 -9.33 1.16 21.22
N ASP A 16 -9.56 1.79 20.06
CA ASP A 16 -9.12 1.23 18.77
C ASP A 16 -7.60 1.18 18.64
N LEU A 17 -6.90 2.23 19.06
CA LEU A 17 -5.44 2.27 19.07
C LEU A 17 -4.83 1.20 19.99
N GLN A 18 -5.41 1.01 21.16
CA GLN A 18 -5.00 -0.06 22.09
C GLN A 18 -5.22 -1.45 21.46
N ARG A 19 -6.40 -1.67 20.85
CA ARG A 19 -6.74 -2.92 20.18
C ARG A 19 -5.75 -3.24 19.05
N VAL A 20 -5.51 -2.29 18.14
CA VAL A 20 -4.59 -2.46 17.02
C VAL A 20 -3.15 -2.69 17.48
N THR A 21 -2.69 -1.92 18.44
CA THR A 21 -1.31 -2.08 18.95
C THR A 21 -1.11 -3.40 19.70
N SER A 22 -2.12 -3.89 20.45
CA SER A 22 -2.08 -5.20 21.10
C SER A 22 -2.08 -6.32 20.07
N TYR A 23 -2.98 -6.26 19.08
CA TYR A 23 -3.03 -7.23 17.99
C TYR A 23 -1.69 -7.34 17.25
N VAL A 24 -1.10 -6.21 16.87
CA VAL A 24 0.19 -6.19 16.17
C VAL A 24 1.32 -6.78 17.04
N LYS A 25 1.30 -6.58 18.35
CA LYS A 25 2.29 -7.18 19.26
C LYS A 25 2.15 -8.68 19.41
N GLU A 26 0.91 -9.15 19.52
CA GLU A 26 0.60 -10.57 19.75
C GLU A 26 0.71 -11.38 18.46
N HIS A 27 0.37 -10.79 17.30
CA HIS A 27 0.28 -11.44 16.00
C HIS A 27 1.15 -10.76 14.94
N GLU A 28 2.36 -10.32 15.30
CA GLU A 28 3.22 -9.51 14.43
C GLU A 28 3.46 -10.13 13.06
N GLN A 29 3.76 -11.42 13.02
CA GLN A 29 4.04 -12.11 11.77
C GLN A 29 2.80 -12.17 10.86
N GLU A 30 1.65 -12.50 11.44
CA GLU A 30 0.37 -12.54 10.73
C GLU A 30 -0.03 -11.16 10.22
N PHE A 31 0.18 -10.12 11.04
CA PHE A 31 -0.06 -8.74 10.63
C PHE A 31 0.80 -8.34 9.42
N ILE A 32 2.12 -8.64 9.46
CA ILE A 32 3.02 -8.34 8.35
C ILE A 32 2.57 -9.06 7.06
N GLU A 33 2.16 -10.31 7.16
CA GLU A 33 1.69 -11.12 6.03
C GLU A 33 0.39 -10.56 5.45
N THR A 34 -0.58 -10.25 6.30
CA THR A 34 -1.89 -9.70 5.90
C THR A 34 -1.74 -8.29 5.32
N ALA A 35 -0.97 -7.42 5.96
CA ALA A 35 -0.76 -6.05 5.52
C ALA A 35 -0.04 -5.96 4.16
N ASN A 36 0.79 -6.93 3.82
CA ASN A 36 1.43 -7.04 2.51
C ASN A 36 0.56 -7.80 1.48
N GLU A 37 -0.65 -8.24 1.84
CA GLU A 37 -1.54 -9.07 1.00
C GLU A 37 -0.94 -10.42 0.56
N CYS A 38 0.22 -10.78 1.08
CA CYS A 38 0.95 -12.00 0.77
C CYS A 38 1.96 -12.28 1.87
N SER A 39 2.35 -13.55 2.03
CA SER A 39 3.47 -13.87 2.92
C SER A 39 4.73 -13.12 2.49
N ALA A 40 5.54 -12.68 3.43
CA ALA A 40 6.79 -11.98 3.16
C ALA A 40 7.70 -12.74 2.17
N LYS A 41 7.65 -14.07 2.18
CA LYS A 41 8.37 -14.93 1.22
C LYS A 41 7.80 -14.84 -0.20
N ALA A 42 6.47 -14.76 -0.35
CA ALA A 42 5.84 -14.62 -1.65
C ALA A 42 6.14 -13.24 -2.26
N VAL A 43 6.05 -12.17 -1.48
CA VAL A 43 6.45 -10.81 -1.90
C VAL A 43 7.90 -10.80 -2.36
N GLN A 44 8.82 -11.37 -1.57
CA GLN A 44 10.24 -11.43 -1.91
C GLN A 44 10.50 -12.22 -3.21
N LYS A 45 9.78 -13.33 -3.40
CA LYS A 45 9.88 -14.14 -4.63
C LYS A 45 9.40 -13.33 -5.85
N THR A 46 8.25 -12.66 -5.74
CA THR A 46 7.69 -11.82 -6.80
C THR A 46 8.63 -10.68 -7.17
N LEU A 47 9.12 -9.94 -6.17
CA LEU A 47 10.10 -8.86 -6.38
C LEU A 47 11.39 -9.37 -7.06
N THR A 48 11.88 -10.54 -6.66
CA THR A 48 13.07 -11.13 -7.28
C THR A 48 12.81 -11.48 -8.75
N GLN A 49 11.62 -11.99 -9.05
CA GLN A 49 11.23 -12.32 -10.43
C GLN A 49 11.05 -11.06 -11.29
N GLN A 50 10.37 -10.05 -10.77
CA GLN A 50 10.18 -8.76 -11.44
C GLN A 50 11.51 -8.05 -11.74
N ARG A 51 12.45 -8.06 -10.79
CA ARG A 51 13.80 -7.51 -11.00
C ARG A 51 14.55 -8.25 -12.11
N LYS A 52 14.47 -9.59 -12.15
CA LYS A 52 15.07 -10.37 -13.23
C LYS A 52 14.44 -10.07 -14.60
N GLU A 53 13.13 -9.85 -14.64
CA GLU A 53 12.43 -9.47 -15.87
C GLU A 53 12.85 -8.07 -16.32
N LEU A 54 12.97 -7.13 -15.38
CA LEU A 54 13.45 -5.77 -15.62
C LEU A 54 14.86 -5.78 -16.23
N ASP A 55 15.79 -6.53 -15.61
CA ASP A 55 17.15 -6.67 -16.09
C ASP A 55 17.21 -7.26 -17.50
N LYS A 56 16.39 -8.29 -17.78
CA LYS A 56 16.29 -8.88 -19.12
C LYS A 56 15.78 -7.88 -20.16
N ALA A 57 14.74 -7.11 -19.81
CA ALA A 57 14.18 -6.11 -20.70
C ALA A 57 15.19 -4.98 -21.01
N GLN A 58 15.93 -4.52 -20.00
CA GLN A 58 16.99 -3.53 -20.16
C GLN A 58 18.14 -4.04 -21.04
N ASN A 59 18.58 -5.27 -20.78
CA ASN A 59 19.64 -5.90 -21.59
C ASN A 59 19.18 -6.08 -23.06
N ARG A 60 17.91 -6.44 -23.27
CA ARG A 60 17.38 -6.56 -24.64
C ARG A 60 17.34 -5.23 -25.38
N ILE A 61 16.99 -4.13 -24.71
CA ILE A 61 17.09 -2.79 -25.29
C ILE A 61 18.54 -2.46 -25.70
N ASN A 62 19.51 -2.81 -24.87
CA ASN A 62 20.92 -2.60 -25.18
C ASN A 62 21.36 -3.40 -26.40
N GLU A 63 20.94 -4.68 -26.51
CA GLU A 63 21.17 -5.51 -27.68
C GLU A 63 20.55 -4.90 -28.95
N LEU A 64 19.30 -4.44 -28.87
CA LEU A 64 18.62 -3.78 -29.99
C LEU A 64 19.35 -2.53 -30.44
N ASN A 65 19.88 -1.72 -29.52
CA ASN A 65 20.69 -0.54 -29.86
C ASN A 65 21.99 -0.92 -30.57
N ILE A 66 22.63 -2.02 -30.20
CA ILE A 66 23.83 -2.53 -30.87
C ILE A 66 23.48 -3.03 -32.27
N LEU A 67 22.39 -3.81 -32.38
CA LEU A 67 21.91 -4.31 -33.69
C LEU A 67 21.51 -3.18 -34.64
N PHE A 68 20.82 -2.17 -34.12
CA PHE A 68 20.44 -0.99 -34.91
C PHE A 68 21.66 -0.27 -35.45
N ARG A 69 22.70 -0.09 -34.65
CA ARG A 69 23.96 0.54 -35.10
C ARG A 69 24.62 -0.26 -36.23
N LYS A 70 24.64 -1.60 -36.09
CA LYS A 70 25.19 -2.48 -37.10
C LYS A 70 24.38 -2.44 -38.39
N LEU A 71 23.06 -2.42 -38.34
CA LEU A 71 22.19 -2.28 -39.51
C LEU A 71 22.43 -0.94 -40.22
N TYR A 72 22.62 0.13 -39.45
CA TYR A 72 22.95 1.45 -40.03
C TYR A 72 24.28 1.43 -40.78
N GLU A 73 25.31 0.81 -40.20
CA GLU A 73 26.62 0.66 -40.87
C GLU A 73 26.53 -0.19 -42.14
N ASP A 74 25.82 -1.32 -42.10
CA ASP A 74 25.67 -2.20 -43.26
C ASP A 74 24.82 -1.56 -44.38
N ASN A 75 23.81 -0.75 -44.04
CA ASN A 75 23.08 0.05 -45.02
C ASN A 75 23.97 1.15 -45.64
N ALA A 76 24.72 1.88 -44.83
CA ALA A 76 25.64 2.93 -45.30
C ALA A 76 26.75 2.38 -46.23
N LEU A 77 27.17 1.12 -46.04
CA LEU A 77 28.13 0.41 -46.85
C LEU A 77 27.50 -0.26 -48.09
N GLY A 78 26.21 -0.10 -48.32
CA GLY A 78 25.49 -0.68 -49.46
C GLY A 78 25.29 -2.21 -49.37
N LYS A 79 25.54 -2.84 -48.23
CA LYS A 79 25.31 -4.27 -47.98
C LYS A 79 23.85 -4.59 -47.74
N LEU A 80 23.07 -3.61 -47.31
CA LEU A 80 21.65 -3.70 -47.02
C LEU A 80 20.91 -2.63 -47.83
N SER A 81 19.81 -3.00 -48.49
CA SER A 81 19.02 -2.00 -49.23
C SER A 81 18.21 -1.13 -48.24
N ASP A 82 17.84 0.09 -48.67
CA ASP A 82 17.02 1.01 -47.87
C ASP A 82 15.69 0.41 -47.46
N GLU A 83 15.07 -0.38 -48.32
CA GLU A 83 13.80 -1.10 -48.01
C GLU A 83 13.99 -2.14 -46.94
N GLN A 84 15.08 -2.92 -47.02
CA GLN A 84 15.41 -3.92 -45.97
C GLN A 84 15.76 -3.24 -44.64
N PHE A 85 16.53 -2.17 -44.71
CA PHE A 85 16.85 -1.36 -43.53
C PHE A 85 15.59 -0.82 -42.85
N ALA A 86 14.69 -0.19 -43.62
CA ALA A 86 13.43 0.36 -43.07
C ALA A 86 12.54 -0.74 -42.47
N PHE A 87 12.45 -1.89 -43.10
CA PHE A 87 11.67 -3.03 -42.56
C PHE A 87 12.22 -3.54 -41.23
N LEU A 88 13.53 -3.78 -41.14
CA LEU A 88 14.16 -4.31 -39.92
C LEU A 88 14.15 -3.29 -38.79
N THR A 89 14.40 -2.01 -39.09
CA THR A 89 14.38 -0.96 -38.06
C THR A 89 12.99 -0.70 -37.50
N SER A 90 11.94 -0.79 -38.34
CA SER A 90 10.56 -0.69 -37.89
C SER A 90 10.22 -1.78 -36.82
N GLY A 91 10.66 -3.04 -37.07
CA GLY A 91 10.48 -4.11 -36.09
C GLY A 91 11.21 -3.87 -34.77
N TYR A 92 12.44 -3.35 -34.85
CA TYR A 92 13.22 -3.02 -33.64
C TYR A 92 12.61 -1.85 -32.84
N ASP A 93 12.07 -0.86 -33.52
CA ASP A 93 11.41 0.28 -32.88
C ASP A 93 10.14 -0.16 -32.11
N GLU A 94 9.34 -1.03 -32.71
CA GLU A 94 8.15 -1.58 -32.02
C GLU A 94 8.52 -2.45 -30.81
N GLU A 95 9.53 -3.32 -30.95
CA GLU A 95 10.04 -4.11 -29.82
C GLU A 95 10.56 -3.19 -28.70
N LYS A 96 11.34 -2.17 -29.07
CA LYS A 96 11.89 -1.19 -28.12
C LYS A 96 10.79 -0.41 -27.38
N LYS A 97 9.75 0.05 -28.07
CA LYS A 97 8.60 0.73 -27.46
C LYS A 97 7.90 -0.19 -26.45
N THR A 98 7.69 -1.45 -26.82
CA THR A 98 7.03 -2.44 -25.94
C THR A 98 7.87 -2.70 -24.70
N LEU A 99 9.19 -2.91 -24.86
CA LEU A 99 10.11 -3.12 -23.75
C LEU A 99 10.22 -1.88 -22.84
N THR A 100 10.26 -0.68 -23.43
CA THR A 100 10.31 0.57 -22.64
C THR A 100 9.08 0.74 -21.77
N ARG A 101 7.88 0.45 -22.31
CA ARG A 101 6.65 0.47 -21.51
C ARG A 101 6.69 -0.57 -20.39
N ARG A 102 7.12 -1.80 -20.70
CA ARG A 102 7.20 -2.87 -19.70
C ARG A 102 8.21 -2.56 -18.59
N ILE A 103 9.33 -1.94 -18.92
CA ILE A 103 10.32 -1.45 -17.95
C ILE A 103 9.69 -0.44 -16.98
N ALA A 104 8.92 0.53 -17.52
CA ALA A 104 8.25 1.53 -16.68
C ALA A 104 7.22 0.88 -15.73
N GLU A 105 6.40 -0.05 -16.23
CA GLU A 105 5.44 -0.81 -15.44
C GLU A 105 6.13 -1.60 -14.31
N LEU A 106 7.15 -2.39 -14.65
CA LEU A 106 7.91 -3.19 -13.68
C LEU A 106 8.61 -2.33 -12.63
N SER A 107 9.19 -1.21 -13.04
CA SER A 107 9.84 -0.28 -12.10
C SER A 107 8.83 0.25 -11.10
N GLN A 108 7.66 0.69 -11.56
CA GLN A 108 6.59 1.20 -10.69
C GLN A 108 6.04 0.10 -9.75
N GLU A 109 5.84 -1.13 -10.26
CA GLU A 109 5.39 -2.25 -9.43
C GLU A 109 6.40 -2.58 -8.31
N ILE A 110 7.71 -2.60 -8.65
CA ILE A 110 8.80 -2.87 -7.71
C ILE A 110 8.89 -1.77 -6.65
N ASP A 111 8.81 -0.51 -7.06
CA ASP A 111 8.87 0.64 -6.16
C ASP A 111 7.69 0.63 -5.19
N ASN A 112 6.46 0.46 -5.68
CA ASN A 112 5.25 0.39 -4.86
C ASN A 112 5.30 -0.77 -3.85
N ALA A 113 5.74 -1.96 -4.28
CA ALA A 113 5.84 -3.12 -3.38
C ALA A 113 6.95 -2.96 -2.33
N THR A 114 8.05 -2.30 -2.70
CA THR A 114 9.17 -2.02 -1.79
C THR A 114 8.76 -0.98 -0.75
N GLU A 115 8.09 0.08 -1.16
CA GLU A 115 7.59 1.14 -0.28
C GLU A 115 6.56 0.59 0.71
N ARG A 116 5.54 -0.14 0.25
CA ARG A 116 4.54 -0.80 1.11
C ARG A 116 5.20 -1.69 2.16
N SER A 117 6.17 -2.52 1.78
CA SER A 117 6.89 -3.38 2.72
C SER A 117 7.69 -2.59 3.75
N ALA A 118 8.28 -1.45 3.36
CA ALA A 118 8.98 -0.57 4.28
C ALA A 118 8.00 0.11 5.27
N ASP A 119 6.84 0.53 4.80
CA ASP A 119 5.82 1.18 5.61
C ASP A 119 5.23 0.25 6.67
N VAL A 120 4.94 -1.01 6.32
CA VAL A 120 4.52 -2.03 7.30
C VAL A 120 5.57 -2.23 8.39
N LYS A 121 6.86 -2.30 8.01
CA LYS A 121 7.95 -2.43 8.98
C LYS A 121 8.08 -1.20 9.88
N ARG A 122 7.88 0.00 9.34
CA ARG A 122 7.87 1.25 10.12
C ARG A 122 6.75 1.23 11.15
N PHE A 123 5.55 0.82 10.76
CA PHE A 123 4.42 0.70 11.68
C PHE A 123 4.69 -0.30 12.81
N VAL A 124 5.19 -1.49 12.49
CA VAL A 124 5.56 -2.50 13.50
C VAL A 124 6.64 -1.96 14.44
N ALA A 125 7.66 -1.28 13.92
CA ALA A 125 8.70 -0.67 14.74
C ALA A 125 8.13 0.42 15.65
N LEU A 126 7.16 1.21 15.16
CA LEU A 126 6.47 2.21 15.96
C LEU A 126 5.67 1.54 17.10
N VAL A 127 4.90 0.50 16.81
CA VAL A 127 4.14 -0.26 17.83
C VAL A 127 5.05 -0.82 18.91
N ARG A 128 6.22 -1.34 18.55
CA ARG A 128 7.21 -1.88 19.50
C ARG A 128 7.79 -0.83 20.47
N ARG A 129 7.84 0.43 20.06
CA ARG A 129 8.34 1.54 20.93
C ARG A 129 7.40 1.83 22.10
N TYR A 130 6.11 1.55 21.94
CA TYR A 130 5.11 1.82 22.98
C TYR A 130 4.80 0.55 23.78
N THR A 131 5.10 0.55 25.07
CA THR A 131 4.79 -0.60 25.96
C THR A 131 3.28 -0.71 26.19
N ALA A 132 2.65 0.41 26.52
CA ALA A 132 1.20 0.57 26.68
C ALA A 132 0.82 2.00 26.28
N ILE A 133 -0.39 2.17 25.76
CA ILE A 133 -0.98 3.47 25.47
C ILE A 133 -2.15 3.64 26.43
N GLU A 134 -1.94 4.37 27.54
CA GLU A 134 -2.97 4.57 28.58
C GLU A 134 -3.89 5.74 28.26
N GLU A 135 -3.38 6.75 27.55
CA GLU A 135 -4.12 7.95 27.17
C GLU A 135 -3.75 8.43 25.76
N LEU A 136 -4.68 9.17 25.12
CA LEU A 136 -4.39 9.87 23.88
C LEU A 136 -3.62 11.14 24.16
N THR A 137 -2.34 11.14 23.80
CA THR A 137 -1.49 12.32 23.77
C THR A 137 -1.41 12.85 22.33
N TYR A 138 -0.98 14.12 22.20
CA TYR A 138 -0.73 14.68 20.86
C TYR A 138 0.30 13.84 20.09
N GLU A 139 1.30 13.35 20.81
CA GLU A 139 2.43 12.59 20.25
C GLU A 139 1.96 11.25 19.67
N ASN A 140 1.25 10.43 20.45
CA ASN A 140 0.81 9.13 19.96
C ASN A 140 -0.28 9.24 18.87
N VAL A 141 -1.16 10.23 18.95
CA VAL A 141 -2.13 10.49 17.87
C VAL A 141 -1.42 10.86 16.58
N HIS A 142 -0.43 11.75 16.64
CA HIS A 142 0.29 12.21 15.46
C HIS A 142 1.19 11.13 14.83
N GLU A 143 1.78 10.25 15.66
CA GLU A 143 2.63 9.17 15.17
C GLU A 143 1.82 8.01 14.57
N PHE A 144 0.68 7.64 15.20
CA PHE A 144 -0.09 6.47 14.79
C PHE A 144 -1.20 6.76 13.79
N ILE A 145 -1.81 7.94 13.82
CA ILE A 145 -3.04 8.23 13.08
C ILE A 145 -2.77 9.21 11.96
N ASP A 146 -3.04 8.79 10.72
CA ASP A 146 -3.02 9.65 9.53
C ASP A 146 -4.28 10.51 9.49
N ARG A 147 -5.46 9.86 9.55
CA ARG A 147 -6.76 10.55 9.52
C ARG A 147 -7.87 9.74 10.15
N ILE A 148 -8.93 10.43 10.56
CA ILE A 148 -10.16 9.84 11.06
C ILE A 148 -11.32 10.34 10.21
N LEU A 149 -12.08 9.43 9.60
CA LEU A 149 -13.30 9.74 8.88
C LEU A 149 -14.52 9.50 9.77
N ILE A 150 -15.34 10.54 9.95
CA ILE A 150 -16.58 10.47 10.72
C ILE A 150 -17.72 10.61 9.72
N HIS A 151 -18.44 9.50 9.49
CA HIS A 151 -19.56 9.47 8.57
C HIS A 151 -20.82 10.12 9.15
N GLU A 152 -21.82 10.32 8.32
CA GLU A 152 -23.13 10.80 8.77
C GLU A 152 -23.82 9.76 9.68
N LEU A 153 -24.73 10.25 10.53
CA LEU A 153 -25.54 9.38 11.37
C LEU A 153 -26.53 8.62 10.49
N ASP A 154 -26.48 7.31 10.55
CA ASP A 154 -27.51 6.46 9.99
C ASP A 154 -28.77 6.61 10.85
N LYS A 155 -29.84 7.11 10.23
CA LYS A 155 -31.12 7.41 10.94
C LYS A 155 -31.91 6.15 11.26
N GLU A 156 -31.71 5.07 10.52
CA GLU A 156 -32.44 3.81 10.73
C GLU A 156 -31.84 3.03 11.91
N THR A 157 -30.54 2.93 11.96
CA THR A 157 -29.83 2.20 13.01
C THR A 157 -29.43 3.09 14.20
N ASN A 158 -29.55 4.41 14.04
CA ASN A 158 -29.06 5.43 14.99
C ASN A 158 -27.58 5.25 15.33
N THR A 159 -26.81 4.75 14.37
CA THR A 159 -25.37 4.49 14.50
C THR A 159 -24.57 5.45 13.62
N ARG A 160 -23.29 5.64 13.93
CA ARG A 160 -22.38 6.44 13.16
C ARG A 160 -21.09 5.65 12.91
N LYS A 161 -20.73 5.49 11.64
CA LYS A 161 -19.47 4.87 11.24
C LYS A 161 -18.31 5.83 11.47
N ILE A 162 -17.25 5.35 12.11
CA ILE A 162 -15.98 6.04 12.29
C ILE A 162 -14.89 5.13 11.74
N GLU A 163 -14.09 5.64 10.82
CA GLU A 163 -12.97 4.90 10.24
C GLU A 163 -11.66 5.58 10.64
N ILE A 164 -10.74 4.80 11.21
CA ILE A 164 -9.43 5.26 11.62
C ILE A 164 -8.40 4.71 10.64
N PHE A 165 -7.60 5.61 10.07
CA PHE A 165 -6.51 5.28 9.17
C PHE A 165 -5.20 5.50 9.91
N TYR A 166 -4.43 4.44 10.03
CA TYR A 166 -3.14 4.44 10.69
C TYR A 166 -2.05 4.87 9.72
N SER A 167 -1.07 5.59 10.23
CA SER A 167 0.12 6.00 9.50
C SER A 167 0.83 4.76 8.93
N PHE A 168 1.27 4.84 7.69
CA PHE A 168 1.97 3.80 6.93
C PHE A 168 1.12 2.60 6.47
N VAL A 169 0.10 2.17 7.22
CA VAL A 169 -0.63 0.92 6.93
C VAL A 169 -2.10 1.12 6.57
N GLY A 170 -2.62 2.35 6.73
CA GLY A 170 -4.02 2.64 6.45
C GLY A 170 -4.96 2.01 7.48
N ARG A 171 -6.04 1.37 7.02
CA ARG A 171 -6.95 0.64 7.92
C ARG A 171 -6.34 -0.70 8.32
N VAL A 172 -6.45 -1.03 9.59
CA VAL A 172 -6.01 -2.33 10.13
C VAL A 172 -7.24 -3.17 10.47
N ASP A 173 -7.35 -4.34 9.83
CA ASP A 173 -8.32 -5.37 10.17
C ASP A 173 -7.68 -6.37 11.12
N THR A 174 -8.25 -6.54 12.31
CA THR A 174 -7.74 -7.46 13.32
C THR A 174 -8.50 -8.79 13.36
N GLY A 175 -9.42 -9.03 12.41
CA GLY A 175 -10.21 -10.27 12.35
C GLY A 175 -11.34 -10.37 13.37
N ASP A 176 -11.27 -9.65 14.46
CA ASP A 176 -12.31 -9.58 15.51
C ASP A 176 -13.39 -8.54 15.14
N LYS A 177 -14.31 -8.92 14.27
CA LYS A 177 -15.36 -8.08 13.67
C LYS A 177 -14.82 -6.84 12.97
N PRO A 178 -15.29 -6.56 11.75
CA PRO A 178 -14.72 -5.52 10.91
C PRO A 178 -14.72 -4.18 11.65
N THR A 179 -13.63 -3.45 11.54
CA THR A 179 -13.49 -2.03 11.91
C THR A 179 -14.55 -1.17 11.20
N GLU A 180 -15.57 -1.82 10.64
CA GLU A 180 -16.58 -1.18 9.81
C GLU A 180 -17.51 -0.26 10.59
N SER A 181 -17.61 -0.45 11.90
CA SER A 181 -18.48 0.45 12.66
C SER A 181 -18.18 0.36 14.16
N ILE A 182 -17.45 1.31 14.66
CA ILE A 182 -17.62 1.67 16.05
C ILE A 182 -19.00 2.31 16.12
N SER A 183 -20.00 1.51 16.50
CA SER A 183 -21.39 1.96 16.57
C SER A 183 -21.57 2.83 17.80
N TYR A 184 -21.94 4.08 17.60
CA TYR A 184 -22.34 4.97 18.68
C TYR A 184 -23.88 4.99 18.77
N PHE A 185 -24.41 4.38 19.82
CA PHE A 185 -25.83 4.44 20.14
C PHE A 185 -26.14 5.71 20.92
N ARG A 186 -27.01 6.55 20.41
CA ARG A 186 -27.62 7.65 21.14
C ARG A 186 -29.00 7.21 21.63
N GLN A 187 -29.09 6.79 22.88
CA GLN A 187 -30.41 6.73 23.54
C GLN A 187 -30.82 8.13 23.97
N ILE A 188 -32.00 8.55 23.53
CA ILE A 188 -32.62 9.79 23.97
C ILE A 188 -33.01 9.58 25.43
N GLY A 189 -32.30 10.19 26.37
CA GLY A 189 -32.71 10.33 27.76
C GLY A 189 -32.02 9.43 28.80
N ALA A 190 -31.02 8.63 28.45
CA ALA A 190 -30.20 7.94 29.43
C ALA A 190 -28.76 7.80 28.95
N ASP A 191 -27.81 8.17 29.79
CA ASP A 191 -26.38 7.93 29.58
C ASP A 191 -26.07 6.43 29.76
N VAL A 192 -26.36 5.62 28.75
CA VAL A 192 -25.93 4.23 28.75
C VAL A 192 -24.88 4.04 27.65
N LYS A 193 -23.65 3.90 28.06
CA LYS A 193 -22.53 3.48 27.23
C LYS A 193 -22.68 1.98 26.96
N SER A 194 -23.09 1.61 25.76
CA SER A 194 -22.97 0.24 25.30
C SER A 194 -21.90 0.23 24.20
N TYR A 195 -20.75 -0.33 24.50
CA TYR A 195 -19.72 -0.62 23.53
C TYR A 195 -20.07 -2.00 22.96
N ALA A 196 -20.43 -2.07 21.68
CA ALA A 196 -20.38 -3.33 20.98
C ALA A 196 -18.93 -3.51 20.51
N ILE A 197 -18.25 -4.42 21.17
CA ILE A 197 -16.93 -4.94 20.79
C ILE A 197 -17.13 -5.93 19.66
#